data_da4c10ce21639d3b262dd300a501a16f
#
_entry.id   da4c10ce21639d3b262dd300a501a16f
#
_cell.length_a   1.000
_cell.length_b   1.000
_cell.length_c   1.000
_cell.angle_alpha   90.00
_cell.angle_beta   90.00
_cell.angle_gamma   90.00
#
_symmetry.space_group_name_H-M   'P 1'
#
loop_
_entity.id
_entity.type
_entity.pdbx_description
1 polymer ?
#
loop_
_entity_poly.entity_id
_entity_poly.type
_entity_poly.pdbx_seq_one_letter_code
_entity_poly.pdbx_strand_id
1 'polypeptide(L)'
;MYALIDNNAVTQVGELSILFPNTSNPTHDFATEQGALEVVEGEQKDQRFYWVTFSHYEVAGSTVTRTYTNTPKALEDVTETPEGATEPVTTTGLKTQWIAQCKAAAGSALAQTDWCITRKVERDIPVPTAIATERAKIVTDCDAKEAAIAACTTIEQLMAVVAPVSTLNPI
;
A
#
# COMPACT_ATOMS: atom_id res chain seq x y z
N MET A 1 18.52 15.49 -3.65
CA MET A 1 18.19 16.43 -2.53
C MET A 1 19.38 16.48 -1.59
N TYR A 2 19.66 17.66 -1.01
CA TYR A 2 20.81 17.86 -0.12
C TYR A 2 20.38 18.54 1.18
N ALA A 3 21.21 18.43 2.22
CA ALA A 3 20.99 19.04 3.50
C ALA A 3 22.22 19.86 3.93
N LEU A 4 21.99 21.06 4.42
CA LEU A 4 23.01 21.84 5.14
C LEU A 4 23.00 21.42 6.60
N ILE A 5 24.22 21.22 7.14
CA ILE A 5 24.42 20.73 8.50
C ILE A 5 25.13 21.81 9.32
N ASP A 6 24.64 22.07 10.51
CA ASP A 6 25.32 22.86 11.51
C ASP A 6 25.28 22.13 12.86
N ASN A 7 26.42 21.98 13.50
CA ASN A 7 26.57 21.29 14.81
C ASN A 7 25.88 19.90 14.83
N ASN A 8 26.04 19.10 13.75
CA ASN A 8 25.44 17.78 13.57
C ASN A 8 23.89 17.79 13.50
N ALA A 9 23.30 18.95 13.24
CA ALA A 9 21.87 19.11 13.03
C ALA A 9 21.58 19.59 11.60
N VAL A 10 20.51 19.08 11.00
CA VAL A 10 20.05 19.54 9.69
C VAL A 10 19.37 20.90 9.86
N THR A 11 19.89 21.91 9.16
CA THR A 11 19.37 23.29 9.21
C THR A 11 18.47 23.60 8.01
N GLN A 12 18.79 23.08 6.86
CA GLN A 12 18.01 23.27 5.62
C GLN A 12 18.12 22.06 4.72
N VAL A 13 17.03 21.72 4.00
CA VAL A 13 16.98 20.65 3.01
C VAL A 13 16.38 21.18 1.72
N GLY A 14 16.96 20.84 0.60
CA GLY A 14 16.46 21.28 -0.71
C GLY A 14 17.30 20.79 -1.89
N GLU A 15 16.91 21.26 -3.07
CA GLU A 15 17.75 21.15 -4.26
C GLU A 15 18.93 22.14 -4.19
N LEU A 16 20.02 21.84 -4.88
CA LEU A 16 21.25 22.66 -4.83
C LEU A 16 21.01 24.12 -5.20
N SER A 17 20.15 24.39 -6.16
CA SER A 17 19.78 25.76 -6.56
C SER A 17 19.04 26.55 -5.48
N ILE A 18 18.37 25.86 -4.56
CA ILE A 18 17.67 26.47 -3.43
C ILE A 18 18.63 26.68 -2.27
N LEU A 19 19.51 25.72 -2.02
CA LEU A 19 20.51 25.82 -0.93
C LEU A 19 21.61 26.83 -1.24
N PHE A 20 21.95 27.00 -2.51
CA PHE A 20 23.03 27.89 -3.01
C PHE A 20 22.53 28.87 -4.08
N PRO A 21 21.62 29.79 -3.73
CA PRO A 21 20.93 30.66 -4.71
C PRO A 21 21.88 31.64 -5.44
N ASN A 22 23.05 31.90 -4.86
CA ASN A 22 24.04 32.81 -5.44
C ASN A 22 25.08 32.09 -6.32
N THR A 23 24.93 30.78 -6.53
CA THR A 23 25.84 29.98 -7.36
C THR A 23 25.13 29.56 -8.64
N SER A 24 25.73 29.89 -9.77
CA SER A 24 25.20 29.46 -11.07
C SER A 24 25.44 27.96 -11.26
N ASN A 25 24.38 27.18 -11.40
CA ASN A 25 24.42 25.74 -11.65
C ASN A 25 25.30 24.97 -10.64
N PRO A 26 24.98 24.98 -9.32
CA PRO A 26 25.77 24.30 -8.30
C PRO A 26 25.80 22.78 -8.57
N THR A 27 26.98 22.19 -8.49
CA THR A 27 27.21 20.74 -8.72
C THR A 27 27.24 19.98 -7.41
N HIS A 28 27.22 18.64 -7.49
CA HIS A 28 27.39 17.75 -6.34
C HIS A 28 28.73 18.02 -5.61
N ASP A 29 29.83 18.12 -6.38
CA ASP A 29 31.17 18.34 -5.82
C ASP A 29 31.24 19.68 -5.08
N PHE A 30 30.72 20.75 -5.69
CA PHE A 30 30.62 22.06 -5.04
C PHE A 30 29.83 21.96 -3.72
N ALA A 31 28.67 21.30 -3.73
CA ALA A 31 27.84 21.17 -2.53
C ALA A 31 28.58 20.43 -1.39
N THR A 32 29.29 19.36 -1.73
CA THR A 32 30.11 18.59 -0.80
C THR A 32 31.26 19.42 -0.23
N GLU A 33 31.93 20.21 -1.04
CA GLU A 33 32.97 21.16 -0.59
C GLU A 33 32.41 22.24 0.37
N GLN A 34 31.14 22.62 0.19
CA GLN A 34 30.45 23.54 1.10
C GLN A 34 29.86 22.86 2.33
N GLY A 35 30.13 21.55 2.54
CA GLY A 35 29.66 20.78 3.69
C GLY A 35 28.18 20.36 3.59
N ALA A 36 27.55 20.46 2.43
CA ALA A 36 26.24 19.88 2.20
C ALA A 36 26.33 18.36 2.04
N LEU A 37 25.43 17.62 2.69
CA LEU A 37 25.35 16.18 2.61
C LEU A 37 24.16 15.75 1.75
N GLU A 38 24.33 14.65 1.03
CA GLU A 38 23.24 14.05 0.28
C GLU A 38 22.20 13.46 1.20
N VAL A 39 20.91 13.71 0.88
CA VAL A 39 19.78 13.15 1.63
C VAL A 39 19.33 11.88 0.94
N VAL A 40 19.39 10.78 1.68
CA VAL A 40 18.91 9.45 1.28
C VAL A 40 17.57 9.17 1.93
N GLU A 41 16.66 8.55 1.17
CA GLU A 41 15.38 8.12 1.71
C GLU A 41 15.57 6.89 2.60
N GLY A 42 15.03 6.94 3.81
CA GLY A 42 14.97 5.80 4.73
C GLY A 42 13.88 4.80 4.34
N GLU A 43 13.74 3.78 5.18
CA GLU A 43 12.76 2.71 4.94
C GLU A 43 11.33 3.25 5.02
N GLN A 44 10.58 3.08 3.93
CA GLN A 44 9.14 3.32 3.87
C GLN A 44 8.44 1.99 3.65
N LYS A 45 7.62 1.57 4.60
CA LYS A 45 6.79 0.38 4.46
C LYS A 45 5.63 0.63 3.48
N ASP A 46 5.04 -0.45 2.97
CA ASP A 46 3.93 -0.38 2.02
C ASP A 46 2.73 0.37 2.62
N GLN A 47 2.41 1.51 2.02
CA GLN A 47 1.35 2.41 2.48
C GLN A 47 -0.06 1.81 2.38
N ARG A 48 -0.24 0.67 1.71
CA ARG A 48 -1.50 -0.07 1.76
C ARG A 48 -1.76 -0.63 3.16
N PHE A 49 -0.70 -0.93 3.93
CA PHE A 49 -0.75 -1.58 5.24
C PHE A 49 -0.25 -0.70 6.38
N TYR A 50 0.51 0.34 6.10
CA TYR A 50 1.10 1.22 7.09
C TYR A 50 0.77 2.68 6.82
N TRP A 51 0.63 3.46 7.88
CA TRP A 51 0.71 4.91 7.84
C TRP A 51 2.20 5.28 7.87
N VAL A 52 2.68 5.89 6.78
CA VAL A 52 4.08 6.30 6.65
C VAL A 52 4.13 7.81 6.81
N THR A 53 4.73 8.28 7.89
CA THR A 53 4.87 9.72 8.19
C THR A 53 6.34 10.08 8.33
N PHE A 54 6.72 11.23 7.81
CA PHE A 54 8.06 11.77 8.06
C PHE A 54 8.28 11.93 9.57
N SER A 55 9.42 11.49 10.05
CA SER A 55 9.81 11.61 11.45
C SER A 55 10.84 12.75 11.65
N HIS A 56 12.05 12.51 11.18
CA HIS A 56 13.16 13.46 11.30
C HIS A 56 14.25 13.16 10.28
N TYR A 57 15.29 13.99 10.24
CA TYR A 57 16.52 13.69 9.53
C TYR A 57 17.57 13.17 10.49
N GLU A 58 18.22 12.06 10.16
CA GLU A 58 19.32 11.47 10.92
C GLU A 58 20.63 11.74 10.18
N VAL A 59 21.61 12.33 10.88
CA VAL A 59 22.94 12.61 10.32
C VAL A 59 23.88 11.49 10.76
N ALA A 60 24.43 10.73 9.81
CA ALA A 60 25.36 9.65 10.07
C ALA A 60 26.60 9.78 9.13
N GLY A 61 27.70 10.25 9.68
CA GLY A 61 28.94 10.48 8.92
C GLY A 61 28.75 11.48 7.78
N SER A 62 28.86 11.03 6.54
CA SER A 62 28.72 11.84 5.31
C SER A 62 27.34 11.75 4.67
N THR A 63 26.35 11.20 5.35
CA THR A 63 25.01 10.98 4.81
C THR A 63 23.94 11.50 5.75
N VAL A 64 22.88 12.07 5.19
CA VAL A 64 21.65 12.43 5.91
C VAL A 64 20.56 11.48 5.47
N THR A 65 19.97 10.75 6.42
CA THR A 65 18.84 9.87 6.13
C THR A 65 17.54 10.56 6.52
N ARG A 66 16.59 10.63 5.59
CA ARG A 66 15.22 11.05 5.87
C ARG A 66 14.45 9.88 6.48
N THR A 67 14.22 9.89 7.77
CA THR A 67 13.60 8.79 8.50
C THR A 67 12.09 8.91 8.55
N TYR A 68 11.42 7.73 8.58
CA TYR A 68 9.98 7.62 8.60
C TYR A 68 9.49 6.79 9.78
N THR A 69 8.37 7.21 10.35
CA THR A 69 7.61 6.37 11.28
C THR A 69 6.59 5.57 10.47
N ASN A 70 6.66 4.25 10.59
CA ASN A 70 5.79 3.30 9.91
C ASN A 70 4.80 2.71 10.93
N THR A 71 3.62 3.33 11.07
CA THR A 71 2.58 2.87 12.01
C THR A 71 1.66 1.87 11.33
N PRO A 72 1.50 0.65 11.87
CA PRO A 72 0.59 -0.34 11.32
C PRO A 72 -0.86 0.16 11.28
N LYS A 73 -1.58 -0.09 10.20
CA LYS A 73 -3.03 0.11 10.15
C LYS A 73 -3.75 -0.98 10.91
N ALA A 74 -4.95 -0.70 11.44
CA ALA A 74 -5.76 -1.69 12.13
C ALA A 74 -6.14 -2.86 11.21
N LEU A 75 -5.98 -4.10 11.69
CA LEU A 75 -6.42 -5.30 10.97
C LEU A 75 -7.94 -5.44 11.00
N GLU A 76 -8.53 -5.26 12.19
CA GLU A 76 -9.96 -5.35 12.43
C GLU A 76 -10.61 -3.97 12.35
N ASP A 77 -11.93 -3.95 12.18
CA ASP A 77 -12.71 -2.73 12.27
C ASP A 77 -12.63 -2.16 13.68
N VAL A 78 -12.43 -0.86 13.79
CA VAL A 78 -12.33 -0.15 15.06
C VAL A 78 -13.50 0.82 15.18
N THR A 79 -14.30 0.65 16.23
CA THR A 79 -15.41 1.55 16.53
C THR A 79 -15.08 2.38 17.76
N GLU A 80 -15.01 3.70 17.60
CA GLU A 80 -14.67 4.64 18.65
C GLU A 80 -15.66 5.81 18.63
N THR A 81 -15.94 6.37 19.80
CA THR A 81 -16.71 7.62 19.91
C THR A 81 -15.69 8.75 20.10
N PRO A 82 -15.45 9.60 19.09
CA PRO A 82 -14.53 10.73 19.23
C PRO A 82 -14.95 11.66 20.35
N GLU A 83 -13.97 12.33 20.97
CA GLU A 83 -14.25 13.29 22.03
C GLU A 83 -15.19 14.38 21.51
N GLY A 84 -16.30 14.59 22.23
CA GLY A 84 -17.35 15.55 21.86
C GLY A 84 -18.37 15.06 20.84
N ALA A 85 -18.24 13.82 20.32
CA ALA A 85 -19.26 13.21 19.47
C ALA A 85 -20.28 12.41 20.30
N THR A 86 -21.52 12.34 19.82
CA THR A 86 -22.60 11.54 20.44
C THR A 86 -22.73 10.15 19.80
N GLU A 87 -22.23 10.00 18.58
CA GLU A 87 -22.36 8.77 17.80
C GLU A 87 -20.99 8.11 17.58
N PRO A 88 -20.90 6.77 17.66
CA PRO A 88 -19.69 6.05 17.37
C PRO A 88 -19.36 6.09 15.87
N VAL A 89 -18.07 6.20 15.55
CA VAL A 89 -17.54 6.11 14.19
C VAL A 89 -16.77 4.81 14.03
N THR A 90 -17.14 4.02 13.02
CA THR A 90 -16.44 2.78 12.71
C THR A 90 -15.44 3.03 11.57
N THR A 91 -14.16 2.85 11.86
CA THR A 91 -13.09 2.83 10.86
C THR A 91 -12.89 1.40 10.38
N THR A 92 -13.03 1.19 9.08
CA THR A 92 -12.91 -0.13 8.47
C THR A 92 -11.46 -0.63 8.50
N GLY A 93 -11.25 -1.80 9.07
CA GLY A 93 -9.96 -2.47 9.17
C GLY A 93 -9.48 -3.06 7.83
N LEU A 94 -8.19 -3.44 7.79
CA LEU A 94 -7.58 -3.98 6.59
C LEU A 94 -8.25 -5.28 6.12
N LYS A 95 -8.64 -6.17 7.02
CA LYS A 95 -9.32 -7.43 6.65
C LYS A 95 -10.61 -7.18 5.89
N THR A 96 -11.48 -6.32 6.42
CA THR A 96 -12.75 -5.96 5.77
C THR A 96 -12.52 -5.32 4.41
N GLN A 97 -11.52 -4.43 4.28
CA GLN A 97 -11.18 -3.79 3.01
C GLN A 97 -10.69 -4.81 1.97
N TRP A 98 -9.80 -5.73 2.34
CA TRP A 98 -9.25 -6.73 1.42
C TRP A 98 -10.27 -7.82 1.04
N ILE A 99 -11.16 -8.21 1.96
CA ILE A 99 -12.30 -9.09 1.67
C ILE A 99 -13.23 -8.42 0.65
N ALA A 100 -13.56 -7.15 0.85
CA ALA A 100 -14.39 -6.39 -0.09
C ALA A 100 -13.77 -6.32 -1.49
N GLN A 101 -12.45 -6.10 -1.58
CA GLN A 101 -11.72 -6.12 -2.85
C GLN A 101 -11.74 -7.51 -3.51
N CYS A 102 -11.58 -8.59 -2.74
CA CYS A 102 -11.66 -9.96 -3.24
C CYS A 102 -13.04 -10.23 -3.85
N LYS A 103 -14.11 -9.88 -3.13
CA LYS A 103 -15.49 -10.02 -3.61
C LYS A 103 -15.76 -9.19 -4.86
N ALA A 104 -15.28 -7.96 -4.91
CA ALA A 104 -15.45 -7.10 -6.08
C ALA A 104 -14.73 -7.67 -7.31
N ALA A 105 -13.53 -8.21 -7.16
CA ALA A 105 -12.79 -8.87 -8.24
C ALA A 105 -13.50 -10.13 -8.74
N ALA A 106 -13.96 -10.99 -7.83
CA ALA A 106 -14.74 -12.18 -8.17
C ALA A 106 -16.06 -11.81 -8.87
N GLY A 107 -16.79 -10.81 -8.36
CA GLY A 107 -18.01 -10.31 -8.97
C GLY A 107 -17.77 -9.79 -10.40
N SER A 108 -16.70 -9.04 -10.62
CA SER A 108 -16.33 -8.55 -11.95
C SER A 108 -16.01 -9.68 -12.93
N ALA A 109 -15.32 -10.73 -12.46
CA ALA A 109 -15.04 -11.91 -13.29
C ALA A 109 -16.32 -12.70 -13.62
N LEU A 110 -17.21 -12.89 -12.65
CA LEU A 110 -18.49 -13.60 -12.85
C LEU A 110 -19.44 -12.84 -13.79
N ALA A 111 -19.46 -11.51 -13.72
CA ALA A 111 -20.32 -10.66 -14.54
C ALA A 111 -20.12 -10.88 -16.06
N GLN A 112 -18.91 -11.24 -16.48
CA GLN A 112 -18.60 -11.52 -17.89
C GLN A 112 -19.41 -12.69 -18.46
N THR A 113 -19.87 -13.60 -17.63
CA THR A 113 -20.59 -14.80 -18.00
C THR A 113 -22.02 -14.90 -17.46
N ASP A 114 -22.52 -13.83 -16.78
CA ASP A 114 -23.89 -13.79 -16.19
C ASP A 114 -24.98 -13.95 -17.24
N TRP A 115 -24.74 -13.50 -18.47
CA TRP A 115 -25.67 -13.72 -19.58
C TRP A 115 -25.96 -15.20 -19.85
N CYS A 116 -25.01 -16.11 -19.55
CA CYS A 116 -25.23 -17.55 -19.66
C CYS A 116 -26.24 -18.04 -18.63
N ILE A 117 -26.20 -17.48 -17.41
CA ILE A 117 -27.15 -17.82 -16.35
C ILE A 117 -28.53 -17.30 -16.67
N THR A 118 -28.63 -16.02 -17.11
CA THR A 118 -29.90 -15.42 -17.54
C THR A 118 -30.52 -16.23 -18.69
N ARG A 119 -29.74 -16.58 -19.70
CA ARG A 119 -30.19 -17.41 -20.82
C ARG A 119 -30.69 -18.79 -20.36
N LYS A 120 -30.04 -19.42 -19.38
CA LYS A 120 -30.51 -20.68 -18.82
C LYS A 120 -31.86 -20.49 -18.13
N VAL A 121 -32.05 -19.45 -17.35
CA VAL A 121 -33.31 -19.18 -16.61
C VAL A 121 -34.45 -18.87 -17.58
N GLU A 122 -34.21 -18.02 -18.59
CA GLU A 122 -35.25 -17.53 -19.51
C GLU A 122 -35.62 -18.54 -20.61
N ARG A 123 -34.66 -19.34 -21.06
CA ARG A 123 -34.82 -20.18 -22.28
C ARG A 123 -34.50 -21.65 -22.06
N ASP A 124 -34.14 -22.04 -20.82
CA ASP A 124 -33.69 -23.36 -20.44
C ASP A 124 -32.50 -23.90 -21.30
N ILE A 125 -31.67 -22.97 -21.80
CA ILE A 125 -30.45 -23.32 -22.53
C ILE A 125 -29.33 -23.58 -21.52
N PRO A 126 -28.75 -24.79 -21.46
CA PRO A 126 -27.72 -25.12 -20.47
C PRO A 126 -26.51 -24.20 -20.53
N VAL A 127 -25.95 -23.90 -19.37
CA VAL A 127 -24.65 -23.20 -19.27
C VAL A 127 -23.57 -24.14 -19.80
N PRO A 128 -22.69 -23.69 -20.70
CA PRO A 128 -21.57 -24.52 -21.17
C PRO A 128 -20.73 -25.01 -19.98
N THR A 129 -20.35 -26.28 -20.00
CA THR A 129 -19.62 -26.93 -18.89
C THR A 129 -18.32 -26.17 -18.52
N ALA A 130 -17.58 -25.71 -19.52
CA ALA A 130 -16.36 -24.93 -19.29
C ALA A 130 -16.64 -23.65 -18.47
N ILE A 131 -17.69 -22.90 -18.83
CA ILE A 131 -18.12 -21.68 -18.11
C ILE A 131 -18.59 -22.03 -16.69
N ALA A 132 -19.37 -23.10 -16.53
CA ALA A 132 -19.82 -23.53 -15.20
C ALA A 132 -18.65 -23.89 -14.28
N THR A 133 -17.65 -24.62 -14.82
CA THR A 133 -16.43 -24.99 -14.08
C THR A 133 -15.60 -23.76 -13.69
N GLU A 134 -15.41 -22.82 -14.64
CA GLU A 134 -14.67 -21.59 -14.37
C GLU A 134 -15.36 -20.73 -13.30
N ARG A 135 -16.67 -20.55 -13.39
CA ARG A 135 -17.46 -19.82 -12.38
C ARG A 135 -17.35 -20.48 -11.01
N ALA A 136 -17.46 -21.79 -10.92
CA ALA A 136 -17.30 -22.53 -9.67
C ALA A 136 -15.89 -22.31 -9.08
N LYS A 137 -14.85 -22.30 -9.92
CA LYS A 137 -13.49 -22.03 -9.49
C LYS A 137 -13.34 -20.59 -8.95
N ILE A 138 -13.89 -19.58 -9.63
CA ILE A 138 -13.85 -18.17 -9.15
C ILE A 138 -14.46 -18.06 -7.77
N VAL A 139 -15.62 -18.69 -7.53
CA VAL A 139 -16.28 -18.66 -6.21
C VAL A 139 -15.42 -19.35 -5.16
N THR A 140 -14.95 -20.57 -5.45
CA THR A 140 -14.11 -21.34 -4.51
C THR A 140 -12.81 -20.61 -4.16
N ASP A 141 -12.14 -20.00 -5.14
CA ASP A 141 -10.91 -19.24 -4.94
C ASP A 141 -11.17 -17.98 -4.09
N CYS A 142 -12.31 -17.30 -4.30
CA CYS A 142 -12.71 -16.15 -3.50
C CYS A 142 -12.97 -16.56 -2.04
N ASP A 143 -13.78 -17.61 -1.81
CA ASP A 143 -14.10 -18.10 -0.47
C ASP A 143 -12.83 -18.53 0.29
N ALA A 144 -11.91 -19.23 -0.39
CA ALA A 144 -10.64 -19.64 0.20
C ALA A 144 -9.77 -18.42 0.57
N LYS A 145 -9.73 -17.40 -0.29
CA LYS A 145 -8.98 -16.17 -0.03
C LYS A 145 -9.60 -15.36 1.11
N GLU A 146 -10.92 -15.24 1.17
CA GLU A 146 -11.63 -14.60 2.29
C GLU A 146 -11.30 -15.29 3.61
N ALA A 147 -11.38 -16.63 3.66
CA ALA A 147 -11.04 -17.40 4.85
C ALA A 147 -9.58 -17.18 5.27
N ALA A 148 -8.65 -17.15 4.32
CA ALA A 148 -7.24 -16.89 4.59
C ALA A 148 -7.01 -15.48 5.14
N ILE A 149 -7.68 -14.45 4.59
CA ILE A 149 -7.62 -13.07 5.11
C ILE A 149 -8.19 -13.00 6.53
N ALA A 150 -9.34 -13.62 6.77
CA ALA A 150 -9.98 -13.63 8.08
C ALA A 150 -9.10 -14.28 9.16
N ALA A 151 -8.35 -15.31 8.80
CA ALA A 151 -7.45 -16.02 9.71
C ALA A 151 -6.16 -15.25 10.06
N CYS A 152 -5.81 -14.18 9.33
CA CYS A 152 -4.61 -13.40 9.61
C CYS A 152 -4.70 -12.73 10.99
N THR A 153 -3.62 -12.77 11.75
CA THR A 153 -3.48 -12.10 13.05
C THR A 153 -2.44 -11.00 13.05
N THR A 154 -1.62 -10.92 11.98
CA THR A 154 -0.61 -9.87 11.78
C THR A 154 -0.68 -9.28 10.37
N ILE A 155 -0.14 -8.07 10.22
CA ILE A 155 -0.07 -7.40 8.91
C ILE A 155 0.80 -8.20 7.94
N GLU A 156 1.89 -8.79 8.40
CA GLU A 156 2.79 -9.58 7.57
C GLU A 156 2.10 -10.82 7.00
N GLN A 157 1.24 -11.49 7.80
CA GLN A 157 0.40 -12.59 7.31
C GLN A 157 -0.58 -12.09 6.25
N LEU A 158 -1.25 -10.96 6.50
CA LEU A 158 -2.16 -10.37 5.53
C LEU A 158 -1.43 -10.00 4.23
N MET A 159 -0.26 -9.36 4.32
CA MET A 159 0.58 -9.03 3.17
C MET A 159 0.91 -10.28 2.34
N ALA A 160 1.27 -11.38 2.99
CA ALA A 160 1.58 -12.64 2.31
C ALA A 160 0.37 -13.23 1.57
N VAL A 161 -0.83 -13.13 2.14
CA VAL A 161 -2.08 -13.64 1.53
C VAL A 161 -2.53 -12.77 0.35
N VAL A 162 -2.38 -11.44 0.44
CA VAL A 162 -2.89 -10.51 -0.57
C VAL A 162 -1.82 -10.06 -1.57
N ALA A 163 -0.55 -10.37 -1.33
CA ALA A 163 0.50 -10.15 -2.31
C ALA A 163 0.11 -10.81 -3.64
N PRO A 164 0.32 -10.15 -4.79
CA PRO A 164 0.11 -10.82 -6.05
C PRO A 164 1.01 -12.06 -6.07
N VAL A 165 0.41 -13.23 -6.23
CA VAL A 165 1.18 -14.45 -6.53
C VAL A 165 1.89 -14.14 -7.86
N SER A 166 3.18 -13.88 -7.79
CA SER A 166 4.03 -13.71 -8.98
C SER A 166 4.23 -15.09 -9.60
N THR A 167 3.15 -15.64 -10.18
CA THR A 167 3.17 -16.86 -10.98
C THR A 167 2.30 -16.66 -12.20
N LEU A 168 2.66 -15.72 -13.04
CA LEU A 168 2.43 -15.82 -14.46
C LEU A 168 3.78 -15.61 -15.13
N ASN A 169 4.52 -16.72 -15.22
CA ASN A 169 5.52 -16.85 -16.26
C ASN A 169 4.73 -16.92 -17.58
N PRO A 170 4.79 -15.93 -18.47
CA PRO A 170 4.22 -16.10 -19.79
C PRO A 170 5.08 -17.10 -20.55
N ILE A 171 4.44 -18.17 -21.04
CA ILE A 171 5.00 -19.06 -22.05
C ILE A 171 5.09 -18.27 -23.36
#